data_ef4795e7d66f79f1ca70ab28cb015362
#
_entry.id   ef4795e7d66f79f1ca70ab28cb015362
#
_cell.length_a   1.000
_cell.length_b   1.000
_cell.length_c   1.000
_cell.angle_alpha   90.00
_cell.angle_beta   90.00
_cell.angle_gamma   90.00
#
_symmetry.space_group_name_H-M   'P 1'
#
loop_
_entity.id
_entity.type
_entity.pdbx_description
1 polymer ?
#
loop_
_entity_poly.entity_id
_entity_poly.type
_entity_poly.pdbx_seq_one_letter_code
_entity_poly.pdbx_strand_id
1 'polypeptide(L)'
;GLGDVYKRQMEGLFVVDVDGQIQNGLCDSYEVSDDQKTYTFHIRDNAKWSDGTPVTAQDFEYAWKRNATAQGDYSKFTYQIEMAAIKNYEAVTSGEADADELGVTAVDDNTLQVELEYPVPFFLNLLTFSPWAPVKESKLTEEGDQFGVDKDSVLYCGAYTLDQWDVGGNTIVLKKNPDYWDAENVDVDEIDLVVISDTQQAVMAYQNGDVDNVTLTGDMVS
;
A
#
# COMPACT_ATOMS: atom_id res chain seq x y z
N GLY A 1 8.74 -0.99 11.89
CA GLY A 1 7.57 -1.79 12.37
C GLY A 1 6.90 -2.54 11.22
N LEU A 2 5.83 -3.31 11.50
CA LEU A 2 5.11 -4.11 10.47
C LEU A 2 4.63 -3.25 9.27
N GLY A 3 4.30 -1.97 9.50
CA GLY A 3 3.94 -1.05 8.44
C GLY A 3 5.07 -0.80 7.42
N ASP A 4 6.32 -0.83 7.86
CA ASP A 4 7.47 -0.65 6.96
C ASP A 4 7.69 -1.90 6.11
N VAL A 5 7.39 -3.08 6.66
CA VAL A 5 7.41 -4.36 5.92
C VAL A 5 6.36 -4.32 4.80
N TYR A 6 5.14 -3.91 5.11
CA TYR A 6 4.06 -3.81 4.13
C TYR A 6 4.38 -2.82 3.00
N LYS A 7 4.92 -1.64 3.32
CA LYS A 7 5.30 -0.63 2.32
C LYS A 7 6.36 -1.10 1.33
N ARG A 8 7.17 -2.08 1.71
CA ARG A 8 8.18 -2.67 0.82
C ARG A 8 7.58 -3.71 -0.12
N GLN A 9 6.49 -4.32 0.29
CA GLN A 9 5.80 -5.39 -0.44
C GLN A 9 4.70 -4.87 -1.36
N MET A 10 4.08 -3.74 -0.99
CA MET A 10 2.97 -3.13 -1.70
C MET A 10 3.30 -1.68 -2.02
N GLU A 11 2.98 -1.26 -3.21
CA GLU A 11 3.11 0.12 -3.65
C GLU A 11 1.74 0.66 -4.04
N GLY A 12 1.46 1.92 -3.70
CA GLY A 12 0.27 2.63 -4.13
C GLY A 12 0.49 3.48 -5.37
N LEU A 13 -0.44 4.36 -5.67
CA LEU A 13 -0.32 5.32 -6.78
C LEU A 13 0.88 6.26 -6.58
N PHE A 14 1.14 6.65 -5.33
CA PHE A 14 2.23 7.54 -4.94
C PHE A 14 3.02 6.94 -3.79
N VAL A 15 4.29 7.34 -3.70
CA VAL A 15 5.21 6.97 -2.62
C VAL A 15 5.84 8.24 -2.04
N VAL A 16 6.46 8.10 -0.87
CA VAL A 16 7.23 9.18 -0.23
C VAL A 16 8.71 8.82 -0.30
N ASP A 17 9.52 9.73 -0.82
CA ASP A 17 10.97 9.55 -0.91
C ASP A 17 11.68 9.80 0.45
N VAL A 18 13.00 9.68 0.46
CA VAL A 18 13.83 9.87 1.65
C VAL A 18 13.77 11.28 2.22
N ASP A 19 13.43 12.28 1.40
CA ASP A 19 13.29 13.68 1.78
C ASP A 19 11.86 14.04 2.19
N GLY A 20 10.95 13.06 2.22
CA GLY A 20 9.54 13.24 2.57
C GLY A 20 8.70 13.82 1.43
N GLN A 21 9.21 13.84 0.20
CA GLN A 21 8.49 14.34 -0.96
C GLN A 21 7.66 13.24 -1.62
N ILE A 22 6.48 13.61 -2.12
CA ILE A 22 5.61 12.71 -2.87
C ILE A 22 6.22 12.48 -4.25
N GLN A 23 6.35 11.20 -4.62
CA GLN A 23 6.81 10.75 -5.93
C GLN A 23 5.76 9.84 -6.56
N ASN A 24 5.79 9.74 -7.89
CA ASN A 24 4.96 8.78 -8.61
C ASN A 24 5.39 7.35 -8.26
N GLY A 25 4.43 6.54 -7.84
CA GLY A 25 4.58 5.11 -7.66
C GLY A 25 4.04 4.34 -8.85
N LEU A 26 2.99 3.54 -8.65
CA LEU A 26 2.31 2.82 -9.75
C LEU A 26 1.58 3.75 -10.74
N CYS A 27 1.33 4.99 -10.36
CA CYS A 27 0.84 6.05 -11.25
C CYS A 27 2.03 6.75 -11.91
N ASP A 28 2.05 6.87 -13.23
CA ASP A 28 3.10 7.60 -13.96
C ASP A 28 2.74 9.06 -14.24
N SER A 29 1.44 9.37 -14.33
CA SER A 29 0.94 10.72 -14.56
C SER A 29 -0.51 10.85 -14.08
N TYR A 30 -0.94 12.09 -13.84
CA TYR A 30 -2.32 12.37 -13.47
C TYR A 30 -2.75 13.76 -13.89
N GLU A 31 -4.06 13.96 -14.05
CA GLU A 31 -4.71 15.24 -14.27
C GLU A 31 -5.68 15.57 -13.14
N VAL A 32 -5.85 16.85 -12.86
CA VAL A 32 -6.81 17.38 -11.89
C VAL A 32 -7.72 18.39 -12.59
N SER A 33 -9.02 18.28 -12.38
CA SER A 33 -9.99 19.26 -12.89
C SER A 33 -9.79 20.64 -12.27
N ASP A 34 -10.28 21.69 -12.95
CA ASP A 34 -10.14 23.09 -12.51
C ASP A 34 -10.76 23.32 -11.11
N ASP A 35 -11.85 22.60 -10.78
CA ASP A 35 -12.51 22.66 -9.48
C ASP A 35 -11.81 21.81 -8.40
N GLN A 36 -10.71 21.11 -8.76
CA GLN A 36 -9.91 20.24 -7.89
C GLN A 36 -10.70 19.09 -7.25
N LYS A 37 -11.77 18.65 -7.87
CA LYS A 37 -12.62 17.56 -7.37
C LYS A 37 -12.48 16.26 -8.16
N THR A 38 -11.98 16.29 -9.39
CA THR A 38 -11.82 15.10 -10.22
C THR A 38 -10.36 14.89 -10.54
N TYR A 39 -9.86 13.72 -10.15
CA TYR A 39 -8.51 13.24 -10.43
C TYR A 39 -8.58 12.10 -11.41
N THR A 40 -7.73 12.13 -12.44
CA THR A 40 -7.56 11.05 -13.40
C THR A 40 -6.13 10.54 -13.32
N PHE A 41 -5.95 9.33 -12.80
CA PHE A 41 -4.64 8.70 -12.60
C PHE A 41 -4.35 7.71 -13.72
N HIS A 42 -3.14 7.75 -14.25
CA HIS A 42 -2.67 6.82 -15.27
C HIS A 42 -1.73 5.79 -14.65
N ILE A 43 -2.17 4.53 -14.63
CA ILE A 43 -1.38 3.41 -14.11
C ILE A 43 -0.31 3.04 -15.13
N ARG A 44 0.92 2.81 -14.69
CA ARG A 44 2.04 2.41 -15.53
C ARG A 44 1.72 1.15 -16.33
N ASP A 45 2.06 1.14 -17.61
CA ASP A 45 1.88 -0.02 -18.48
C ASP A 45 2.72 -1.23 -18.02
N ASN A 46 3.84 -0.98 -17.32
CA ASN A 46 4.73 -2.00 -16.80
C ASN A 46 4.50 -2.34 -15.32
N ALA A 47 3.44 -1.83 -14.69
CA ALA A 47 3.06 -2.20 -13.34
C ALA A 47 2.58 -3.66 -13.31
N LYS A 48 3.23 -4.50 -12.49
CA LYS A 48 2.95 -5.94 -12.41
C LYS A 48 2.82 -6.41 -10.97
N TRP A 49 1.97 -7.41 -10.81
CA TRP A 49 1.97 -8.27 -9.64
C TRP A 49 3.14 -9.25 -9.68
N SER A 50 3.48 -9.83 -8.54
CA SER A 50 4.58 -10.80 -8.41
C SER A 50 4.36 -12.12 -9.15
N ASP A 51 3.16 -12.37 -9.69
CA ASP A 51 2.87 -13.47 -10.60
C ASP A 51 3.04 -13.08 -12.09
N GLY A 52 3.51 -11.85 -12.36
CA GLY A 52 3.71 -11.32 -13.71
C GLY A 52 2.46 -10.75 -14.37
N THR A 53 1.29 -10.83 -13.72
CA THR A 53 0.05 -10.23 -14.27
C THR A 53 0.04 -8.72 -14.05
N PRO A 54 -0.62 -7.92 -14.94
CA PRO A 54 -0.67 -6.48 -14.80
C PRO A 54 -1.39 -6.04 -13.51
N VAL A 55 -0.88 -4.98 -12.87
CA VAL A 55 -1.67 -4.17 -11.92
C VAL A 55 -2.54 -3.23 -12.74
N THR A 56 -3.84 -3.23 -12.49
CA THR A 56 -4.81 -2.46 -13.25
C THR A 56 -5.57 -1.45 -12.39
N ALA A 57 -6.25 -0.51 -13.04
CA ALA A 57 -7.13 0.44 -12.36
C ALA A 57 -8.25 -0.26 -11.58
N GLN A 58 -8.72 -1.41 -12.05
CA GLN A 58 -9.71 -2.24 -11.35
C GLN A 58 -9.22 -2.74 -9.99
N ASP A 59 -7.92 -3.02 -9.86
CA ASP A 59 -7.33 -3.46 -8.59
C ASP A 59 -7.38 -2.36 -7.52
N PHE A 60 -7.24 -1.10 -7.93
CA PHE A 60 -7.43 0.07 -7.05
C PHE A 60 -8.89 0.33 -6.74
N GLU A 61 -9.76 0.33 -7.75
CA GLU A 61 -11.21 0.51 -7.59
C GLU A 61 -11.77 -0.51 -6.60
N TYR A 62 -11.44 -1.78 -6.80
CA TYR A 62 -11.86 -2.86 -5.91
C TYR A 62 -11.37 -2.65 -4.46
N ALA A 63 -10.09 -2.35 -4.28
CA ALA A 63 -9.50 -2.15 -2.96
C ALA A 63 -10.16 -0.99 -2.21
N TRP A 64 -10.41 0.13 -2.87
CA TRP A 64 -10.99 1.31 -2.22
C TRP A 64 -12.47 1.14 -1.90
N LYS A 65 -13.25 0.51 -2.79
CA LYS A 65 -14.64 0.14 -2.54
C LYS A 65 -14.76 -0.85 -1.36
N ARG A 66 -13.87 -1.83 -1.32
CA ARG A 66 -13.78 -2.78 -0.20
C ARG A 66 -13.48 -2.07 1.13
N ASN A 67 -12.55 -1.11 1.13
CA ASN A 67 -12.23 -0.33 2.32
C ASN A 67 -13.40 0.57 2.77
N ALA A 68 -14.14 1.14 1.83
CA ALA A 68 -15.31 1.96 2.13
C ALA A 68 -16.43 1.19 2.85
N THR A 69 -16.54 -0.11 2.61
CA THR A 69 -17.57 -0.98 3.20
C THR A 69 -17.03 -1.93 4.27
N ALA A 70 -15.76 -1.76 4.68
CA ALA A 70 -15.12 -2.61 5.66
C ALA A 70 -15.82 -2.57 7.02
N GLN A 71 -15.96 -3.73 7.68
CA GLN A 71 -16.62 -3.90 8.97
C GLN A 71 -15.71 -4.62 9.97
N GLY A 72 -16.13 -4.65 11.23
CA GLY A 72 -15.39 -5.30 12.31
C GLY A 72 -14.03 -4.65 12.55
N ASP A 73 -12.98 -5.46 12.64
CA ASP A 73 -11.61 -4.98 12.89
C ASP A 73 -11.03 -4.14 11.75
N TYR A 74 -11.63 -4.21 10.56
CA TYR A 74 -11.23 -3.46 9.37
C TYR A 74 -12.02 -2.15 9.20
N SER A 75 -13.00 -1.85 10.04
CA SER A 75 -13.81 -0.62 9.96
C SER A 75 -12.97 0.66 10.03
N LYS A 76 -11.77 0.61 10.61
CA LYS A 76 -10.81 1.71 10.60
C LYS A 76 -10.38 2.16 9.20
N PHE A 77 -10.56 1.33 8.17
CA PHE A 77 -10.24 1.72 6.80
C PHE A 77 -11.29 2.63 6.18
N THR A 78 -12.54 2.60 6.64
CA THR A 78 -13.58 3.54 6.19
C THR A 78 -13.19 4.99 6.47
N TYR A 79 -12.52 5.24 7.60
CA TYR A 79 -12.01 6.56 7.97
C TYR A 79 -11.10 7.18 6.90
N GLN A 80 -10.29 6.38 6.21
CA GLN A 80 -9.44 6.86 5.12
C GLN A 80 -10.27 7.39 3.95
N ILE A 81 -11.34 6.68 3.60
CA ILE A 81 -12.27 7.06 2.52
C ILE A 81 -12.99 8.37 2.89
N GLU A 82 -13.41 8.51 4.16
CA GLU A 82 -14.04 9.72 4.68
C GLU A 82 -13.06 10.92 4.66
N MET A 83 -11.81 10.72 5.09
CA MET A 83 -10.78 11.77 5.06
C MET A 83 -10.51 12.29 3.65
N ALA A 84 -10.55 11.42 2.66
CA ALA A 84 -10.37 11.77 1.24
C ALA A 84 -11.60 12.45 0.65
N ALA A 85 -12.75 12.41 1.34
CA ALA A 85 -14.03 12.94 0.86
C ALA A 85 -14.41 12.45 -0.54
N ILE A 86 -14.19 11.16 -0.81
CA ILE A 86 -14.59 10.56 -2.09
C ILE A 86 -16.11 10.68 -2.23
N LYS A 87 -16.56 11.05 -3.41
CA LYS A 87 -17.99 11.27 -3.70
C LYS A 87 -18.84 10.09 -3.23
N ASN A 88 -19.96 10.37 -2.57
CA ASN A 88 -20.89 9.43 -1.94
C ASN A 88 -20.31 8.66 -0.73
N TYR A 89 -19.17 9.10 -0.16
CA TYR A 89 -18.54 8.38 0.94
C TYR A 89 -19.48 8.18 2.15
N GLU A 90 -20.27 9.17 2.52
CA GLU A 90 -21.18 9.08 3.67
C GLU A 90 -22.19 7.94 3.50
N ALA A 91 -22.88 7.92 2.35
CA ALA A 91 -23.90 6.90 2.07
C ALA A 91 -23.29 5.50 1.95
N VAL A 92 -22.11 5.37 1.35
CA VAL A 92 -21.43 4.08 1.18
C VAL A 92 -20.86 3.57 2.50
N THR A 93 -20.15 4.40 3.27
CA THR A 93 -19.54 3.97 4.55
C THR A 93 -20.58 3.69 5.64
N SER A 94 -21.72 4.35 5.60
CA SER A 94 -22.86 4.08 6.50
C SER A 94 -23.69 2.85 6.09
N GLY A 95 -23.51 2.33 4.87
CA GLY A 95 -24.27 1.23 4.32
C GLY A 95 -25.64 1.63 3.74
N GLU A 96 -25.87 2.93 3.52
CA GLU A 96 -27.08 3.45 2.87
C GLU A 96 -27.02 3.32 1.34
N ALA A 97 -25.83 3.20 0.77
CA ALA A 97 -25.57 3.00 -0.65
C ALA A 97 -24.58 1.86 -0.87
N ASP A 98 -24.65 1.27 -2.06
CA ASP A 98 -23.72 0.21 -2.47
C ASP A 98 -22.31 0.77 -2.73
N ALA A 99 -21.29 -0.10 -2.59
CA ALA A 99 -19.90 0.27 -2.86
C ALA A 99 -19.68 0.82 -4.28
N ASP A 100 -20.48 0.36 -5.24
CA ASP A 100 -20.40 0.79 -6.64
C ASP A 100 -20.82 2.26 -6.85
N GLU A 101 -21.47 2.87 -5.87
CA GLU A 101 -21.84 4.29 -5.91
C GLU A 101 -20.72 5.22 -5.40
N LEU A 102 -19.62 4.65 -4.87
CA LEU A 102 -18.43 5.43 -4.48
C LEU A 102 -17.78 6.06 -5.71
N GLY A 103 -17.37 7.32 -5.59
CA GLY A 103 -16.77 8.09 -6.68
C GLY A 103 -15.37 7.65 -7.12
N VAL A 104 -15.14 6.36 -7.27
CA VAL A 104 -13.91 5.78 -7.84
C VAL A 104 -14.28 4.84 -8.97
N THR A 105 -13.67 5.00 -10.15
CA THR A 105 -14.03 4.27 -11.37
C THR A 105 -12.80 3.92 -12.18
N ALA A 106 -12.61 2.66 -12.50
CA ALA A 106 -11.68 2.21 -13.53
C ALA A 106 -12.30 2.47 -14.90
N VAL A 107 -11.85 3.50 -15.59
CA VAL A 107 -12.34 3.89 -16.92
C VAL A 107 -11.87 2.87 -17.96
N ASP A 108 -10.64 2.42 -17.83
CA ASP A 108 -10.03 1.31 -18.55
C ASP A 108 -8.95 0.67 -17.64
N ASP A 109 -8.19 -0.28 -18.15
CA ASP A 109 -7.20 -1.02 -17.35
C ASP A 109 -6.11 -0.13 -16.75
N ASN A 110 -5.80 1.00 -17.37
CA ASN A 110 -4.73 1.90 -16.96
C ASN A 110 -5.21 3.26 -16.48
N THR A 111 -6.52 3.52 -16.45
CA THR A 111 -7.07 4.84 -16.10
C THR A 111 -8.05 4.72 -14.93
N LEU A 112 -7.69 5.35 -13.81
CA LEU A 112 -8.51 5.43 -12.60
C LEU A 112 -9.00 6.87 -12.43
N GLN A 113 -10.32 7.08 -12.41
CA GLN A 113 -10.94 8.37 -12.14
C GLN A 113 -11.51 8.39 -10.73
N VAL A 114 -11.21 9.46 -10.01
CA VAL A 114 -11.69 9.68 -8.63
C VAL A 114 -12.36 11.04 -8.53
N GLU A 115 -13.60 11.05 -8.06
CA GLU A 115 -14.36 12.27 -7.77
C GLU A 115 -14.45 12.48 -6.27
N LEU A 116 -14.23 13.73 -5.82
CA LEU A 116 -14.33 14.15 -4.44
C LEU A 116 -15.58 15.03 -4.24
N GLU A 117 -16.16 15.00 -3.05
CA GLU A 117 -17.28 15.88 -2.67
C GLU A 117 -16.86 17.36 -2.65
N TYR A 118 -15.63 17.60 -2.19
CA TYR A 118 -15.00 18.92 -2.13
C TYR A 118 -13.48 18.79 -2.29
N PRO A 119 -12.76 19.87 -2.63
CA PRO A 119 -11.30 19.82 -2.75
C PRO A 119 -10.63 19.40 -1.44
N VAL A 120 -9.70 18.45 -1.53
CA VAL A 120 -8.89 17.97 -0.39
C VAL A 120 -7.42 18.24 -0.73
N PRO A 121 -6.80 19.31 -0.17
CA PRO A 121 -5.45 19.72 -0.53
C PRO A 121 -4.37 18.66 -0.27
N PHE A 122 -4.62 17.75 0.67
CA PHE A 122 -3.70 16.67 1.06
C PHE A 122 -4.10 15.31 0.46
N PHE A 123 -4.95 15.28 -0.57
CA PHE A 123 -5.44 14.02 -1.14
C PHE A 123 -4.30 13.12 -1.62
N LEU A 124 -3.34 13.65 -2.38
CA LEU A 124 -2.19 12.86 -2.84
C LEU A 124 -1.33 12.32 -1.69
N ASN A 125 -1.22 13.06 -0.58
CA ASN A 125 -0.53 12.56 0.61
C ASN A 125 -1.22 11.33 1.20
N LEU A 126 -2.56 11.31 1.24
CA LEU A 126 -3.32 10.14 1.71
C LEU A 126 -3.00 8.90 0.88
N LEU A 127 -2.85 9.06 -0.44
CA LEU A 127 -2.59 7.96 -1.37
C LEU A 127 -1.21 7.30 -1.21
N THR A 128 -0.33 7.87 -0.37
CA THR A 128 0.96 7.25 -0.02
C THR A 128 0.85 6.24 1.14
N PHE A 129 -0.32 6.14 1.78
CA PHE A 129 -0.54 5.21 2.89
C PHE A 129 -1.03 3.85 2.42
N SER A 130 -0.71 2.83 3.22
CA SER A 130 -1.01 1.43 2.91
C SER A 130 -2.47 1.10 2.57
N PRO A 131 -3.50 1.70 3.21
CA PRO A 131 -4.88 1.41 2.86
C PRO A 131 -5.29 1.74 1.41
N TRP A 132 -4.50 2.56 0.74
CA TRP A 132 -4.74 2.97 -0.64
C TRP A 132 -4.04 2.09 -1.69
N ALA A 133 -3.30 1.06 -1.24
CA ALA A 133 -2.67 0.09 -2.13
C ALA A 133 -3.71 -0.75 -2.88
N PRO A 134 -3.39 -1.25 -4.07
CA PRO A 134 -4.30 -2.08 -4.84
C PRO A 134 -4.44 -3.47 -4.22
N VAL A 135 -5.55 -4.15 -4.55
CA VAL A 135 -5.82 -5.55 -4.20
C VAL A 135 -6.33 -6.26 -5.44
N LYS A 136 -5.74 -7.40 -5.77
CA LYS A 136 -6.24 -8.24 -6.86
C LYS A 136 -7.43 -9.06 -6.38
N GLU A 137 -8.62 -8.73 -6.89
CA GLU A 137 -9.88 -9.36 -6.49
C GLU A 137 -9.86 -10.88 -6.68
N SER A 138 -9.34 -11.36 -7.82
CA SER A 138 -9.27 -12.80 -8.09
C SER A 138 -8.44 -13.56 -7.08
N LYS A 139 -7.31 -12.99 -6.63
CA LYS A 139 -6.46 -13.60 -5.59
C LYS A 139 -7.16 -13.62 -4.24
N LEU A 140 -7.79 -12.51 -3.87
CA LEU A 140 -8.55 -12.43 -2.61
C LEU A 140 -9.72 -13.42 -2.60
N THR A 141 -10.43 -13.56 -3.73
CA THR A 141 -11.55 -14.50 -3.87
C THR A 141 -11.08 -15.96 -3.79
N GLU A 142 -9.94 -16.27 -4.43
CA GLU A 142 -9.33 -17.60 -4.41
C GLU A 142 -8.94 -18.02 -2.98
N GLU A 143 -8.28 -17.13 -2.25
CA GLU A 143 -7.75 -17.43 -0.91
C GLU A 143 -8.81 -17.32 0.21
N GLY A 144 -9.83 -16.51 0.02
CA GLY A 144 -10.88 -16.28 1.02
C GLY A 144 -10.30 -15.85 2.37
N ASP A 145 -10.62 -16.61 3.42
CA ASP A 145 -10.15 -16.33 4.79
C ASP A 145 -8.62 -16.52 4.97
N GLN A 146 -7.95 -17.17 4.02
CA GLN A 146 -6.49 -17.34 4.03
C GLN A 146 -5.74 -16.17 3.43
N PHE A 147 -6.43 -15.21 2.81
CA PHE A 147 -5.78 -14.03 2.22
C PHE A 147 -5.02 -13.23 3.29
N GLY A 148 -3.71 -13.07 3.08
CA GLY A 148 -2.82 -12.36 4.00
C GLY A 148 -2.35 -13.14 5.23
N VAL A 149 -2.69 -14.45 5.33
CA VAL A 149 -2.27 -15.31 6.46
C VAL A 149 -0.82 -15.77 6.29
N ASP A 150 -0.40 -16.03 5.07
CA ASP A 150 0.98 -16.42 4.74
C ASP A 150 1.49 -15.73 3.46
N LYS A 151 2.77 -15.97 3.15
CA LYS A 151 3.47 -15.34 2.03
C LYS A 151 2.90 -15.71 0.65
N ASP A 152 2.25 -16.85 0.52
CA ASP A 152 1.75 -17.37 -0.75
C ASP A 152 0.27 -17.00 -0.98
N SER A 153 -0.41 -16.52 0.07
CA SER A 153 -1.82 -16.13 0.04
C SER A 153 -2.08 -14.72 -0.48
N VAL A 154 -1.02 -13.96 -0.82
CA VAL A 154 -1.10 -12.61 -1.40
C VAL A 154 -0.23 -12.48 -2.64
N LEU A 155 -0.52 -11.49 -3.47
CA LEU A 155 0.38 -11.02 -4.52
C LEU A 155 1.00 -9.70 -4.10
N TYR A 156 2.22 -9.46 -4.55
CA TYR A 156 3.02 -8.29 -4.23
C TYR A 156 3.19 -7.39 -5.46
N CYS A 157 3.17 -6.09 -5.28
CA CYS A 157 3.42 -5.12 -6.34
C CYS A 157 4.49 -4.08 -5.98
N GLY A 158 5.12 -4.21 -4.82
CA GLY A 158 6.22 -3.38 -4.37
C GLY A 158 7.58 -3.96 -4.75
N ALA A 159 8.64 -3.31 -4.28
CA ALA A 159 10.03 -3.65 -4.60
C ALA A 159 10.47 -5.03 -4.05
N TYR A 160 9.78 -5.54 -3.04
CA TYR A 160 10.12 -6.80 -2.37
C TYR A 160 8.91 -7.71 -2.21
N THR A 161 9.17 -9.01 -2.17
CA THR A 161 8.23 -10.07 -1.77
C THR A 161 8.61 -10.62 -0.42
N LEU A 162 7.65 -11.17 0.31
CA LEU A 162 7.90 -11.90 1.55
C LEU A 162 8.42 -13.30 1.22
N ASP A 163 9.65 -13.60 1.62
CA ASP A 163 10.27 -14.92 1.42
C ASP A 163 10.06 -15.82 2.63
N GLN A 164 10.26 -15.28 3.84
CA GLN A 164 10.12 -16.02 5.07
C GLN A 164 9.48 -15.15 6.16
N TRP A 165 8.48 -15.70 6.82
CA TRP A 165 7.92 -15.16 8.05
C TRP A 165 7.33 -16.31 8.88
N ASP A 166 8.07 -16.72 9.90
CA ASP A 166 7.60 -17.69 10.87
C ASP A 166 6.85 -16.95 11.98
N VAL A 167 5.56 -17.25 12.14
CA VAL A 167 4.74 -16.67 13.22
C VAL A 167 5.34 -17.07 14.57
N GLY A 168 5.80 -16.08 15.35
CA GLY A 168 6.54 -16.29 16.59
C GLY A 168 8.06 -16.43 16.41
N GLY A 169 8.57 -16.42 15.18
CA GLY A 169 10.00 -16.28 14.87
C GLY A 169 10.47 -14.85 15.02
N ASN A 170 11.79 -14.68 15.03
CA ASN A 170 12.43 -13.38 15.23
C ASN A 170 12.86 -12.71 13.92
N THR A 171 12.76 -13.38 12.78
CA THR A 171 13.26 -12.89 11.51
C THR A 171 12.20 -12.93 10.43
N ILE A 172 12.10 -11.84 9.68
CA ILE A 172 11.30 -11.72 8.47
C ILE A 172 12.27 -11.48 7.33
N VAL A 173 12.22 -12.30 6.28
CA VAL A 173 13.09 -12.17 5.11
C VAL A 173 12.29 -11.65 3.94
N LEU A 174 12.74 -10.53 3.36
CA LEU A 174 12.21 -9.96 2.13
C LEU A 174 13.22 -10.13 1.01
N LYS A 175 12.75 -10.53 -0.16
CA LYS A 175 13.57 -10.64 -1.37
C LYS A 175 13.10 -9.69 -2.45
N LYS A 176 14.03 -9.17 -3.22
CA LYS A 176 13.77 -8.32 -4.37
C LYS A 176 12.71 -8.97 -5.27
N ASN A 177 11.70 -8.18 -5.64
CA ASN A 177 10.66 -8.59 -6.57
C ASN A 177 11.10 -8.31 -8.01
N PRO A 178 11.41 -9.33 -8.82
CA PRO A 178 11.86 -9.13 -10.19
C PRO A 178 10.77 -8.57 -11.12
N ASP A 179 9.51 -8.69 -10.74
CA ASP A 179 8.35 -8.16 -11.48
C ASP A 179 8.00 -6.72 -11.09
N TYR A 180 8.71 -6.13 -10.11
CA TYR A 180 8.51 -4.73 -9.75
C TYR A 180 8.85 -3.81 -10.92
N TRP A 181 8.00 -2.81 -11.19
CA TRP A 181 8.15 -1.92 -12.35
C TRP A 181 9.51 -1.20 -12.41
N ASP A 182 10.11 -0.94 -11.27
CA ASP A 182 11.39 -0.24 -11.12
C ASP A 182 12.50 -1.16 -10.53
N ALA A 183 12.43 -2.45 -10.83
CA ALA A 183 13.34 -3.46 -10.28
C ALA A 183 14.82 -3.16 -10.58
N GLU A 184 15.11 -2.52 -11.71
CA GLU A 184 16.47 -2.16 -12.11
C GLU A 184 17.14 -1.18 -11.13
N ASN A 185 16.37 -0.36 -10.45
CA ASN A 185 16.83 0.63 -9.47
C ASN A 185 16.76 0.13 -8.01
N VAL A 186 16.48 -1.13 -7.79
CA VAL A 186 16.51 -1.76 -6.47
C VAL A 186 17.88 -2.40 -6.26
N ASP A 187 18.73 -1.77 -5.46
CA ASP A 187 20.14 -2.18 -5.26
C ASP A 187 20.30 -3.34 -4.28
N VAL A 188 19.38 -3.52 -3.34
CA VAL A 188 19.48 -4.53 -2.28
C VAL A 188 18.62 -5.73 -2.65
N ASP A 189 19.24 -6.91 -2.76
CA ASP A 189 18.55 -8.13 -3.17
C ASP A 189 17.72 -8.78 -2.03
N GLU A 190 18.18 -8.64 -0.78
CA GLU A 190 17.56 -9.27 0.38
C GLU A 190 17.60 -8.34 1.60
N ILE A 191 16.51 -8.31 2.36
CA ILE A 191 16.40 -7.55 3.60
C ILE A 191 15.94 -8.49 4.70
N ASP A 192 16.79 -8.65 5.73
CA ASP A 192 16.46 -9.39 6.93
C ASP A 192 15.99 -8.44 8.02
N LEU A 193 14.77 -8.60 8.46
CA LEU A 193 14.19 -7.83 9.56
C LEU A 193 14.18 -8.67 10.81
N VAL A 194 15.06 -8.31 11.77
CA VAL A 194 15.16 -8.99 13.06
C VAL A 194 14.30 -8.29 14.09
N VAL A 195 13.37 -9.02 14.70
CA VAL A 195 12.51 -8.51 15.76
C VAL A 195 13.23 -8.64 17.10
N ILE A 196 13.71 -7.53 17.64
CA ILE A 196 14.35 -7.45 18.96
C ILE A 196 13.44 -6.60 19.84
N SER A 197 12.85 -7.21 20.87
CA SER A 197 11.89 -6.53 21.76
C SER A 197 12.53 -5.56 22.75
N ASP A 198 13.79 -5.81 23.12
CA ASP A 198 14.55 -4.95 24.04
C ASP A 198 15.39 -3.95 23.25
N THR A 199 15.15 -2.67 23.49
CA THR A 199 15.79 -1.58 22.74
C THR A 199 17.29 -1.49 22.99
N GLN A 200 17.77 -1.80 24.20
CA GLN A 200 19.22 -1.80 24.49
C GLN A 200 19.92 -2.95 23.77
N GLN A 201 19.27 -4.13 23.70
CA GLN A 201 19.79 -5.25 22.92
C GLN A 201 19.82 -4.92 21.41
N ALA A 202 18.83 -4.20 20.89
CA ALA A 202 18.82 -3.76 19.50
C ALA A 202 20.00 -2.81 19.18
N VAL A 203 20.30 -1.86 20.07
CA VAL A 203 21.47 -0.99 19.93
C VAL A 203 22.78 -1.77 20.02
N MET A 204 22.88 -2.71 20.95
CA MET A 204 24.07 -3.58 21.06
C MET A 204 24.29 -4.41 19.79
N ALA A 205 23.23 -4.98 19.21
CA ALA A 205 23.28 -5.72 17.96
C ALA A 205 23.85 -4.84 16.82
N TYR A 206 23.41 -3.58 16.73
CA TYR A 206 23.95 -2.62 15.78
C TYR A 206 25.43 -2.30 16.04
N GLN A 207 25.80 -2.05 17.30
CA GLN A 207 27.19 -1.76 17.66
C GLN A 207 28.14 -2.93 17.42
N ASN A 208 27.64 -4.15 17.56
CA ASN A 208 28.41 -5.38 17.29
C ASN A 208 28.49 -5.72 15.80
N GLY A 209 27.70 -5.05 14.92
CA GLY A 209 27.62 -5.35 13.50
C GLY A 209 26.72 -6.54 13.15
N ASP A 210 25.85 -6.96 14.08
CA ASP A 210 24.88 -8.04 13.85
C ASP A 210 23.71 -7.56 12.98
N VAL A 211 23.43 -6.25 12.97
CA VAL A 211 22.47 -5.57 12.11
C VAL A 211 23.02 -4.26 11.55
N ASP A 212 22.63 -3.90 10.33
CA ASP A 212 23.11 -2.70 9.63
C ASP A 212 22.36 -1.43 10.01
N ASN A 213 21.16 -1.57 10.59
CA ASN A 213 20.30 -0.46 10.96
C ASN A 213 19.49 -0.79 12.22
N VAL A 214 19.27 0.24 13.04
CA VAL A 214 18.38 0.17 14.22
C VAL A 214 17.55 1.45 14.30
N THR A 215 16.25 1.32 14.57
CA THR A 215 15.39 2.48 14.80
C THR A 215 15.49 2.89 16.27
N LEU A 216 15.99 4.11 16.54
CA LEU A 216 16.04 4.68 17.88
C LEU A 216 14.67 5.27 18.24
N THR A 217 14.25 5.08 19.49
CA THR A 217 13.09 5.76 20.08
C THR A 217 13.55 6.99 20.87
N GLY A 218 12.66 7.95 21.13
CA GLY A 218 13.00 9.25 21.70
C GLY A 218 13.80 9.22 23.02
N ASP A 219 13.67 8.17 23.81
CA ASP A 219 14.37 7.97 25.08
C ASP A 219 15.85 7.60 24.92
N MET A 220 16.30 7.35 23.68
CA MET A 220 17.65 6.91 23.35
C MET A 220 18.46 7.96 22.60
N VAL A 221 17.84 9.07 22.24
CA VAL A 221 18.50 10.22 21.60
C VAL A 221 18.83 11.23 22.68
N SER A 222 19.91 11.00 23.41
CA SER A 222 20.44 11.93 24.42
C SER A 222 21.89 12.25 24.14
#